data_2a4f15cdf0303dbe1ee89afcad3d0446
#
_entry.id   2a4f15cdf0303dbe1ee89afcad3d0446
#
_cell.length_a   1.000
_cell.length_b   1.000
_cell.length_c   1.000
_cell.angle_alpha   90.00
_cell.angle_beta   90.00
_cell.angle_gamma   90.00
#
_symmetry.space_group_name_H-M   'P 1'
#
loop_
_entity.id
_entity.type
_entity.pdbx_description
1 polymer ?
#
loop_
_entity_poly.entity_id
_entity_poly.type
_entity_poly.pdbx_seq_one_letter_code
_entity_poly.pdbx_strand_id
1 'polypeptide(L)'
;MSGAADDGGPRYGDSTRAVRAVGSDAVPGQPVGVVPVPAAAYHLSADEGVEPHTYGRQSNPGWDRLESALAQLEGAAAAVAFGSGMAAATAALRTLTRPGSVLAVPSDGYLQLRRYAAENLAPLGVAVREAPAARLCEAAEGADVVFAESPTNPGLDVVDLARLAGICRRNGSRLLVDNTTATPLGQQPLALGADLVVASATKALAGHSDVVAGYVAGDDRDLIGAVAAERLLSGAVPGSLEAWLALRGIGSFGLRFERQCQNALALATALQGHPAVGTVRYPGLPGDPSHAVAASQMRRFGSLLSIELAGAAAVHALVERSELLVAATSFGGIHTMVDRRARWGDRVADGFARISAGIEDTDDLLADVGRALDGVGGL
;
A
#
# COMPACT_ATOMS: atom_id res chain seq x y z
N MET A 1 13.10 -39.29 16.79
CA MET A 1 12.24 -38.24 16.27
C MET A 1 13.13 -37.01 16.11
N SER A 2 13.58 -36.74 14.90
CA SER A 2 14.48 -35.63 14.59
C SER A 2 13.66 -34.33 14.62
N GLY A 3 13.98 -33.43 15.53
CA GLY A 3 13.46 -32.08 15.52
C GLY A 3 13.96 -31.35 14.27
N ALA A 4 13.04 -31.07 13.33
CA ALA A 4 13.31 -30.09 12.28
C ALA A 4 13.54 -28.75 12.95
N ALA A 5 14.66 -28.12 12.66
CA ALA A 5 14.92 -26.74 13.07
C ALA A 5 13.79 -25.86 12.50
N ASP A 6 13.15 -25.07 13.36
CA ASP A 6 12.21 -24.04 12.96
C ASP A 6 13.02 -22.97 12.19
N ASP A 7 12.84 -22.93 10.88
CA ASP A 7 13.58 -22.05 9.98
C ASP A 7 13.09 -20.58 10.04
N GLY A 8 12.27 -20.23 11.05
CA GLY A 8 11.83 -18.86 11.33
C GLY A 8 10.86 -18.26 10.32
N GLY A 9 10.45 -19.03 9.30
CA GLY A 9 9.45 -18.60 8.32
C GLY A 9 8.01 -18.70 8.88
N PRO A 10 7.04 -17.99 8.27
CA PRO A 10 5.66 -18.04 8.73
C PRO A 10 5.10 -19.46 8.59
N ARG A 11 4.54 -20.00 9.68
CA ARG A 11 3.96 -21.36 9.76
C ARG A 11 2.92 -21.68 8.69
N TYR A 12 2.27 -20.65 8.13
CA TYR A 12 1.18 -20.78 7.16
C TYR A 12 1.45 -19.92 5.92
N GLY A 13 0.99 -20.39 4.75
CA GLY A 13 0.98 -19.63 3.51
C GLY A 13 0.05 -18.41 3.57
N ASP A 14 0.21 -17.49 2.64
CA ASP A 14 -0.39 -16.16 2.67
C ASP A 14 -1.93 -16.17 2.68
N SER A 15 -2.59 -17.03 1.89
CA SER A 15 -4.06 -17.14 1.90
C SER A 15 -4.58 -17.63 3.25
N THR A 16 -3.90 -18.58 3.89
CA THR A 16 -4.24 -19.06 5.23
C THR A 16 -4.03 -17.96 6.28
N ARG A 17 -2.95 -17.17 6.17
CA ARG A 17 -2.70 -16.01 7.04
C ARG A 17 -3.80 -14.98 6.92
N ALA A 18 -4.21 -14.62 5.70
CA ALA A 18 -5.29 -13.68 5.45
C ALA A 18 -6.63 -14.16 6.03
N VAL A 19 -7.01 -15.42 5.78
CA VAL A 19 -8.25 -16.01 6.32
C VAL A 19 -8.23 -16.03 7.86
N ARG A 20 -7.10 -16.41 8.47
CA ARG A 20 -6.99 -16.47 9.93
C ARG A 20 -7.00 -15.09 10.59
N ALA A 21 -6.40 -14.09 9.94
CA ALA A 21 -6.34 -12.72 10.45
C ALA A 21 -7.75 -12.10 10.63
N VAL A 22 -8.71 -12.46 9.77
CA VAL A 22 -10.10 -11.97 9.84
C VAL A 22 -11.04 -12.89 10.62
N GLY A 23 -10.56 -14.01 11.16
CA GLY A 23 -11.36 -14.93 11.95
C GLY A 23 -11.88 -14.31 13.26
N SER A 24 -13.03 -14.78 13.73
CA SER A 24 -13.55 -14.49 15.06
C SER A 24 -13.22 -15.62 16.03
N ASP A 25 -13.34 -15.35 17.33
CA ASP A 25 -13.25 -16.38 18.35
C ASP A 25 -14.39 -17.39 18.19
N ALA A 26 -14.07 -18.69 18.33
CA ALA A 26 -15.07 -19.75 18.20
C ALA A 26 -15.97 -19.80 19.44
N VAL A 27 -17.01 -18.98 19.46
CA VAL A 27 -18.02 -18.98 20.54
C VAL A 27 -19.31 -19.59 20.01
N PRO A 28 -19.84 -20.69 20.60
CA PRO A 28 -21.08 -21.30 20.16
C PRO A 28 -22.24 -20.31 20.10
N GLY A 29 -22.97 -20.28 18.98
CA GLY A 29 -24.09 -19.37 18.77
C GLY A 29 -23.73 -17.99 18.25
N GLN A 30 -22.45 -17.65 18.17
CA GLN A 30 -21.98 -16.39 17.57
C GLN A 30 -21.70 -16.55 16.06
N PRO A 31 -21.80 -15.47 15.26
CA PRO A 31 -21.40 -15.49 13.86
C PRO A 31 -19.95 -15.91 13.66
N VAL A 32 -19.66 -16.65 12.60
CA VAL A 32 -18.27 -17.00 12.21
C VAL A 32 -17.50 -15.76 11.73
N GLY A 33 -18.15 -14.83 11.06
CA GLY A 33 -17.55 -13.57 10.61
C GLY A 33 -17.75 -12.44 11.61
N VAL A 34 -16.86 -11.47 11.59
CA VAL A 34 -16.98 -10.24 12.37
C VAL A 34 -18.17 -9.42 11.84
N VAL A 35 -18.99 -8.88 12.73
CA VAL A 35 -20.12 -8.00 12.40
C VAL A 35 -19.72 -6.54 12.57
N PRO A 36 -20.26 -5.59 11.77
CA PRO A 36 -20.03 -4.17 11.97
C PRO A 36 -20.72 -3.69 13.27
N VAL A 37 -20.04 -2.79 13.99
CA VAL A 37 -20.56 -2.20 15.24
C VAL A 37 -20.70 -0.69 15.06
N PRO A 38 -21.84 -0.18 14.54
CA PRO A 38 -22.05 1.25 14.34
C PRO A 38 -22.46 1.93 15.66
N ALA A 39 -21.50 2.10 16.58
CA ALA A 39 -21.71 2.71 17.88
C ALA A 39 -20.83 3.96 18.05
N ALA A 40 -21.45 5.09 18.42
CA ALA A 40 -20.77 6.31 18.83
C ALA A 40 -20.57 6.40 20.36
N ALA A 41 -21.46 5.80 21.14
CA ALA A 41 -21.45 5.81 22.60
C ALA A 41 -21.67 4.40 23.15
N TYR A 42 -21.12 4.14 24.31
CA TYR A 42 -21.19 2.86 24.99
C TYR A 42 -21.73 3.06 26.42
N HIS A 43 -22.34 2.03 27.00
CA HIS A 43 -22.72 2.06 28.40
C HIS A 43 -21.47 2.08 29.28
N LEU A 44 -21.47 2.92 30.29
CA LEU A 44 -20.39 3.02 31.28
C LEU A 44 -20.88 2.44 32.62
N SER A 45 -19.98 1.78 33.32
CA SER A 45 -20.21 1.38 34.74
C SER A 45 -19.98 2.56 35.67
N ALA A 46 -20.32 2.38 36.94
CA ALA A 46 -20.01 3.36 37.98
C ALA A 46 -18.51 3.36 38.33
N ASP A 47 -17.80 2.28 38.03
CA ASP A 47 -16.37 2.13 38.29
C ASP A 47 -15.57 2.67 37.12
N GLU A 48 -14.67 3.61 37.34
CA GLU A 48 -13.89 4.26 36.29
C GLU A 48 -12.86 3.30 35.64
N GLY A 49 -12.77 3.32 34.29
CA GLY A 49 -11.68 2.71 33.54
C GLY A 49 -11.78 1.20 33.32
N VAL A 50 -12.96 0.61 33.49
CA VAL A 50 -13.15 -0.86 33.34
C VAL A 50 -13.57 -1.24 31.92
N GLU A 51 -14.23 -0.36 31.16
CA GLU A 51 -14.79 -0.67 29.86
C GLU A 51 -13.72 -0.61 28.76
N PRO A 52 -13.69 -1.61 27.84
CA PRO A 52 -12.78 -1.61 26.69
C PRO A 52 -13.14 -0.52 25.66
N HIS A 53 -14.41 -0.09 25.64
CA HIS A 53 -14.91 0.94 24.74
C HIS A 53 -15.78 1.92 25.52
N THR A 54 -15.55 3.21 25.32
CA THR A 54 -16.30 4.29 25.98
C THR A 54 -16.94 5.25 24.99
N TYR A 55 -16.22 5.55 23.92
CA TYR A 55 -16.66 6.47 22.88
C TYR A 55 -16.08 6.10 21.53
N GLY A 56 -16.93 6.11 20.49
CA GLY A 56 -16.61 5.61 19.13
C GLY A 56 -15.47 6.33 18.39
N ARG A 57 -15.00 7.51 18.86
CA ARG A 57 -13.80 8.15 18.35
C ARG A 57 -12.51 7.60 19.00
N GLN A 58 -12.61 7.04 20.19
CA GLN A 58 -11.48 6.46 20.91
C GLN A 58 -11.20 5.03 20.42
N SER A 59 -12.23 4.20 20.36
CA SER A 59 -12.12 2.78 20.02
C SER A 59 -13.45 2.23 19.48
N ASN A 60 -13.36 1.14 18.76
CA ASN A 60 -14.52 0.40 18.26
C ASN A 60 -14.13 -1.08 18.08
N PRO A 61 -14.96 -2.05 18.46
CA PRO A 61 -14.65 -3.48 18.31
C PRO A 61 -14.28 -3.89 16.88
N GLY A 62 -14.86 -3.22 15.86
CA GLY A 62 -14.52 -3.44 14.45
C GLY A 62 -13.10 -2.96 14.11
N TRP A 63 -12.66 -1.85 14.72
CA TRP A 63 -11.29 -1.35 14.54
C TRP A 63 -10.27 -2.28 15.16
N ASP A 64 -10.52 -2.75 16.39
CA ASP A 64 -9.61 -3.67 17.10
C ASP A 64 -9.36 -4.93 16.29
N ARG A 65 -10.41 -5.47 15.64
CA ARG A 65 -10.29 -6.62 14.76
C ARG A 65 -9.53 -6.29 13.47
N LEU A 66 -9.79 -5.15 12.85
CA LEU A 66 -9.05 -4.70 11.66
C LEU A 66 -7.58 -4.46 12.01
N GLU A 67 -7.29 -3.75 13.09
CA GLU A 67 -5.94 -3.44 13.55
C GLU A 67 -5.15 -4.71 13.88
N SER A 68 -5.79 -5.67 14.55
CA SER A 68 -5.20 -7.00 14.80
C SER A 68 -4.87 -7.75 13.50
N ALA A 69 -5.77 -7.73 12.52
CA ALA A 69 -5.55 -8.37 11.23
C ALA A 69 -4.40 -7.72 10.45
N LEU A 70 -4.34 -6.40 10.45
CA LEU A 70 -3.28 -5.63 9.79
C LEU A 70 -1.92 -5.87 10.45
N ALA A 71 -1.85 -5.87 11.79
CA ALA A 71 -0.63 -6.19 12.51
C ALA A 71 -0.11 -7.60 12.20
N GLN A 72 -1.00 -8.60 12.18
CA GLN A 72 -0.64 -9.98 11.82
C GLN A 72 -0.12 -10.11 10.39
N LEU A 73 -0.71 -9.39 9.43
CA LEU A 73 -0.26 -9.43 8.03
C LEU A 73 1.09 -8.74 7.85
N GLU A 74 1.31 -7.59 8.49
CA GLU A 74 2.59 -6.86 8.45
C GLU A 74 3.69 -7.52 9.30
N GLY A 75 3.34 -8.48 10.17
CA GLY A 75 4.28 -9.05 11.14
C GLY A 75 4.65 -8.05 12.23
N ALA A 76 3.77 -7.10 12.54
CA ALA A 76 3.96 -6.01 13.48
C ALA A 76 3.44 -6.36 14.89
N ALA A 77 4.00 -5.70 15.92
CA ALA A 77 3.50 -5.80 17.29
C ALA A 77 2.15 -5.09 17.49
N ALA A 78 1.85 -4.07 16.68
CA ALA A 78 0.58 -3.35 16.70
C ALA A 78 0.33 -2.59 15.38
N ALA A 79 -0.95 -2.26 15.13
CA ALA A 79 -1.36 -1.39 14.03
C ALA A 79 -2.45 -0.42 14.50
N VAL A 80 -2.63 0.68 13.76
CA VAL A 80 -3.66 1.70 13.98
C VAL A 80 -4.36 1.96 12.65
N ALA A 81 -5.68 1.81 12.60
CA ALA A 81 -6.51 2.03 11.42
C ALA A 81 -6.96 3.49 11.30
N PHE A 82 -7.10 3.97 10.07
CA PHE A 82 -7.47 5.33 9.69
C PHE A 82 -8.54 5.36 8.61
N GLY A 83 -9.26 6.47 8.49
CA GLY A 83 -10.26 6.69 7.44
C GLY A 83 -9.67 6.79 6.01
N SER A 84 -8.36 6.87 5.84
CA SER A 84 -7.68 6.84 4.53
C SER A 84 -6.19 6.58 4.67
N GLY A 85 -5.52 6.18 3.58
CA GLY A 85 -4.06 6.08 3.53
C GLY A 85 -3.36 7.43 3.77
N MET A 86 -3.93 8.54 3.27
CA MET A 86 -3.39 9.88 3.56
C MET A 86 -3.53 10.23 5.04
N ALA A 87 -4.67 9.92 5.69
CA ALA A 87 -4.82 10.15 7.13
C ALA A 87 -3.78 9.36 7.94
N ALA A 88 -3.50 8.12 7.55
CA ALA A 88 -2.44 7.29 8.15
C ALA A 88 -1.05 7.92 7.97
N ALA A 89 -0.69 8.27 6.73
CA ALA A 89 0.61 8.86 6.41
C ALA A 89 0.82 10.20 7.11
N THR A 90 -0.19 11.08 7.11
CA THR A 90 -0.09 12.40 7.75
C THR A 90 0.00 12.29 9.27
N ALA A 91 -0.76 11.38 9.90
CA ALA A 91 -0.67 11.14 11.34
C ALA A 91 0.73 10.62 11.73
N ALA A 92 1.28 9.65 10.98
CA ALA A 92 2.63 9.16 11.23
C ALA A 92 3.70 10.26 11.06
N LEU A 93 3.62 11.06 9.99
CA LEU A 93 4.57 12.15 9.78
C LEU A 93 4.47 13.23 10.86
N ARG A 94 3.26 13.61 11.29
CA ARG A 94 3.08 14.56 12.39
C ARG A 94 3.63 14.04 13.72
N THR A 95 3.51 12.74 13.96
CA THR A 95 4.10 12.08 15.15
C THR A 95 5.63 12.11 15.12
N LEU A 96 6.22 11.93 13.94
CA LEU A 96 7.67 11.80 13.76
C LEU A 96 8.39 13.14 13.56
N THR A 97 7.70 14.20 13.10
CA THR A 97 8.31 15.49 12.77
C THR A 97 7.96 16.59 13.77
N ARG A 98 8.86 17.55 13.90
CA ARG A 98 8.69 18.78 14.70
C ARG A 98 9.40 19.93 13.99
N PRO A 99 9.15 21.22 14.38
CA PRO A 99 9.92 22.34 13.84
C PRO A 99 11.44 22.09 13.96
N GLY A 100 12.15 22.26 12.85
CA GLY A 100 13.59 21.97 12.74
C GLY A 100 13.95 20.60 12.24
N SER A 101 13.00 19.64 12.17
CA SER A 101 13.26 18.30 11.58
C SER A 101 13.53 18.40 10.08
N VAL A 102 14.39 17.50 9.60
CA VAL A 102 14.65 17.23 8.18
C VAL A 102 13.90 15.97 7.77
N LEU A 103 12.98 16.11 6.82
CA LEU A 103 12.19 15.01 6.23
C LEU A 103 12.67 14.73 4.81
N ALA A 104 13.19 13.53 4.53
CA ALA A 104 13.50 13.06 3.18
C ALA A 104 12.31 12.28 2.60
N VAL A 105 11.92 12.59 1.35
CA VAL A 105 10.80 11.95 0.63
C VAL A 105 11.16 11.67 -0.83
N PRO A 106 10.57 10.65 -1.49
CA PRO A 106 10.79 10.39 -2.90
C PRO A 106 10.09 11.46 -3.77
N SER A 107 10.83 12.06 -4.72
CA SER A 107 10.31 13.09 -5.64
C SER A 107 9.44 12.52 -6.77
N ASP A 108 9.48 11.20 -6.97
CA ASP A 108 8.76 10.39 -7.95
C ASP A 108 7.73 9.44 -7.31
N GLY A 109 7.51 9.57 -5.99
CA GLY A 109 6.46 8.89 -5.25
C GLY A 109 5.11 9.62 -5.33
N TYR A 110 4.16 9.17 -4.51
CA TYR A 110 2.78 9.63 -4.50
C TYR A 110 2.65 11.15 -4.33
N LEU A 111 2.07 11.80 -5.32
CA LEU A 111 2.02 13.27 -5.44
C LEU A 111 1.39 13.95 -4.22
N GLN A 112 0.29 13.39 -3.65
CA GLN A 112 -0.42 14.06 -2.56
C GLN A 112 0.40 14.07 -1.26
N LEU A 113 1.25 13.07 -1.03
CA LEU A 113 2.14 13.07 0.12
C LEU A 113 3.21 14.17 0.01
N ARG A 114 3.81 14.32 -1.18
CA ARG A 114 4.78 15.40 -1.44
C ARG A 114 4.16 16.79 -1.26
N ARG A 115 2.94 16.96 -1.79
CA ARG A 115 2.18 18.18 -1.57
C ARG A 115 1.91 18.44 -0.09
N TYR A 116 1.50 17.41 0.66
CA TYR A 116 1.29 17.55 2.10
C TYR A 116 2.58 17.98 2.82
N ALA A 117 3.71 17.37 2.49
CA ALA A 117 4.99 17.74 3.07
C ALA A 117 5.35 19.20 2.78
N ALA A 118 5.19 19.66 1.53
CA ALA A 118 5.51 21.00 1.11
C ALA A 118 4.52 22.07 1.62
N GLU A 119 3.21 21.76 1.60
CA GLU A 119 2.15 22.75 1.89
C GLU A 119 1.76 22.76 3.38
N ASN A 120 2.00 21.68 4.14
CA ASN A 120 1.57 21.56 5.53
C ASN A 120 2.72 21.37 6.54
N LEU A 121 3.78 20.65 6.20
CA LEU A 121 4.88 20.44 7.14
C LEU A 121 5.97 21.51 7.00
N ALA A 122 6.33 21.90 5.78
CA ALA A 122 7.35 22.93 5.56
C ALA A 122 6.99 24.28 6.21
N PRO A 123 5.74 24.81 6.13
CA PRO A 123 5.35 26.02 6.84
C PRO A 123 5.43 25.91 8.37
N LEU A 124 5.41 24.69 8.92
CA LEU A 124 5.60 24.43 10.35
C LEU A 124 7.07 24.29 10.75
N GLY A 125 8.00 24.56 9.83
CA GLY A 125 9.43 24.54 10.09
C GLY A 125 10.11 23.19 9.85
N VAL A 126 9.47 22.25 9.15
CA VAL A 126 10.09 20.99 8.70
C VAL A 126 10.84 21.24 7.39
N ALA A 127 12.13 20.95 7.34
CA ALA A 127 12.92 21.03 6.10
C ALA A 127 12.64 19.78 5.23
N VAL A 128 11.93 19.97 4.12
CA VAL A 128 11.59 18.88 3.20
C VAL A 128 12.68 18.71 2.14
N ARG A 129 13.24 17.52 2.03
CA ARG A 129 14.26 17.14 1.04
C ARG A 129 13.68 16.11 0.08
N GLU A 130 13.46 16.49 -1.17
CA GLU A 130 12.99 15.58 -2.23
C GLU A 130 14.18 15.01 -3.01
N ALA A 131 14.15 13.71 -3.30
CA ALA A 131 15.08 13.05 -4.21
C ALA A 131 14.37 11.89 -4.94
N PRO A 132 14.78 11.52 -6.18
CA PRO A 132 14.27 10.31 -6.81
C PRO A 132 14.46 9.09 -5.91
N ALA A 133 13.54 8.12 -5.96
CA ALA A 133 13.60 6.91 -5.15
C ALA A 133 14.95 6.18 -5.28
N ALA A 134 15.52 6.15 -6.48
CA ALA A 134 16.85 5.59 -6.75
C ALA A 134 17.99 6.29 -5.98
N ARG A 135 17.79 7.54 -5.54
CA ARG A 135 18.75 8.35 -4.76
C ARG A 135 18.28 8.66 -3.34
N LEU A 136 17.23 8.00 -2.86
CA LEU A 136 16.68 8.26 -1.53
C LEU A 136 17.69 7.95 -0.41
N CYS A 137 18.56 6.97 -0.61
CA CYS A 137 19.67 6.69 0.30
C CYS A 137 20.62 7.88 0.50
N GLU A 138 20.88 8.67 -0.55
CA GLU A 138 21.70 9.89 -0.45
C GLU A 138 20.94 10.99 0.31
N ALA A 139 19.66 11.15 0.03
CA ALA A 139 18.81 12.14 0.70
C ALA A 139 18.57 11.83 2.18
N ALA A 140 18.68 10.56 2.57
CA ALA A 140 18.54 10.11 3.95
C ALA A 140 19.70 10.52 4.86
N GLU A 141 20.87 10.81 4.30
CA GLU A 141 22.01 11.24 5.11
C GLU A 141 21.73 12.56 5.82
N GLY A 142 21.78 12.54 7.16
CA GLY A 142 21.46 13.67 8.01
C GLY A 142 19.97 14.10 8.02
N ALA A 143 19.04 13.24 7.57
CA ALA A 143 17.62 13.43 7.78
C ALA A 143 17.21 12.90 9.17
N ASP A 144 16.20 13.49 9.80
CA ASP A 144 15.60 12.98 11.03
C ASP A 144 14.54 11.92 10.75
N VAL A 145 13.80 12.12 9.65
CA VAL A 145 12.76 11.21 9.19
C VAL A 145 12.94 10.94 7.69
N VAL A 146 12.85 9.68 7.32
CA VAL A 146 12.84 9.25 5.92
C VAL A 146 11.52 8.57 5.63
N PHE A 147 10.77 9.12 4.66
CA PHE A 147 9.61 8.47 4.09
C PHE A 147 10.02 7.81 2.78
N ALA A 148 9.87 6.49 2.69
CA ALA A 148 10.12 5.73 1.47
C ALA A 148 8.80 5.19 0.93
N GLU A 149 8.64 5.16 -0.39
CA GLU A 149 7.55 4.47 -1.08
C GLU A 149 8.19 3.42 -2.00
N SER A 150 7.87 2.13 -1.80
CA SER A 150 8.53 1.06 -2.52
C SER A 150 7.59 -0.14 -2.76
N PRO A 151 7.30 -0.45 -4.04
CA PRO A 151 7.57 0.32 -5.27
C PRO A 151 6.86 1.69 -5.31
N THR A 152 7.46 2.67 -5.99
CA THR A 152 6.83 3.99 -6.18
C THR A 152 5.63 3.93 -7.10
N ASN A 153 4.69 4.85 -6.94
CA ASN A 153 3.54 5.01 -7.81
C ASN A 153 3.60 6.41 -8.48
N PRO A 154 3.72 6.51 -9.81
CA PRO A 154 3.42 5.45 -10.78
C PRO A 154 4.66 4.78 -11.43
N GLY A 155 5.90 5.19 -11.10
CA GLY A 155 7.12 4.78 -11.79
C GLY A 155 7.55 3.33 -11.52
N LEU A 156 7.10 2.74 -10.40
CA LEU A 156 7.42 1.39 -9.93
C LEU A 156 8.90 1.19 -9.60
N ASP A 157 9.62 2.26 -9.25
CA ASP A 157 10.98 2.17 -8.75
C ASP A 157 10.99 1.54 -7.35
N VAL A 158 11.90 0.61 -7.13
CA VAL A 158 12.02 -0.12 -5.85
C VAL A 158 13.24 0.39 -5.10
N VAL A 159 13.00 0.85 -3.86
CA VAL A 159 14.05 1.31 -2.94
C VAL A 159 14.65 0.12 -2.23
N ASP A 160 15.98 0.04 -2.14
CA ASP A 160 16.69 -0.94 -1.28
C ASP A 160 16.43 -0.58 0.19
N LEU A 161 15.40 -1.19 0.77
CA LEU A 161 14.94 -0.87 2.11
C LEU A 161 15.93 -1.30 3.19
N ALA A 162 16.63 -2.41 3.02
CA ALA A 162 17.62 -2.87 3.99
C ALA A 162 18.82 -1.91 4.07
N ARG A 163 19.30 -1.44 2.91
CA ARG A 163 20.34 -0.41 2.83
C ARG A 163 19.87 0.91 3.45
N LEU A 164 18.66 1.35 3.11
CA LEU A 164 18.09 2.60 3.63
C LEU A 164 17.93 2.54 5.15
N ALA A 165 17.40 1.43 5.69
CA ALA A 165 17.28 1.20 7.13
C ALA A 165 18.65 1.22 7.84
N GLY A 166 19.69 0.67 7.20
CA GLY A 166 21.05 0.76 7.69
C GLY A 166 21.56 2.20 7.81
N ILE A 167 21.24 3.06 6.84
CA ILE A 167 21.56 4.50 6.87
C ILE A 167 20.79 5.18 7.99
N CYS A 168 19.47 4.99 8.06
CA CYS A 168 18.61 5.58 9.09
C CYS A 168 19.10 5.22 10.49
N ARG A 169 19.45 3.97 10.72
CA ARG A 169 19.96 3.50 12.02
C ARG A 169 21.28 4.18 12.42
N ARG A 170 22.21 4.38 11.47
CA ARG A 170 23.48 5.09 11.75
C ARG A 170 23.26 6.56 12.07
N ASN A 171 22.29 7.19 11.44
CA ASN A 171 21.98 8.61 11.64
C ASN A 171 21.05 8.86 12.85
N GLY A 172 20.46 7.82 13.45
CA GLY A 172 19.39 7.96 14.45
C GLY A 172 18.06 8.44 13.85
N SER A 173 17.88 8.28 12.53
CA SER A 173 16.67 8.67 11.80
C SER A 173 15.57 7.63 11.96
N ARG A 174 14.30 8.05 11.80
CA ARG A 174 13.16 7.15 11.69
C ARG A 174 12.83 6.85 10.23
N LEU A 175 12.65 5.57 9.92
CA LEU A 175 12.25 5.10 8.59
C LEU A 175 10.78 4.71 8.58
N LEU A 176 9.98 5.45 7.81
CA LEU A 176 8.57 5.17 7.52
C LEU A 176 8.45 4.71 6.07
N VAL A 177 7.87 3.52 5.84
CA VAL A 177 7.72 2.95 4.50
C VAL A 177 6.25 2.87 4.10
N ASP A 178 5.89 3.49 2.98
CA ASP A 178 4.61 3.24 2.32
C ASP A 178 4.69 1.93 1.51
N ASN A 179 4.00 0.93 2.01
CA ASN A 179 3.93 -0.43 1.46
C ASN A 179 2.66 -0.68 0.62
N THR A 180 1.95 0.38 0.24
CA THR A 180 0.65 0.27 -0.44
C THR A 180 0.72 -0.54 -1.72
N THR A 181 1.74 -0.31 -2.55
CA THR A 181 1.91 -0.98 -3.87
C THR A 181 2.34 -2.43 -3.71
N ALA A 182 3.31 -2.70 -2.85
CA ALA A 182 3.81 -4.05 -2.61
C ALA A 182 2.87 -4.90 -1.75
N THR A 183 2.15 -4.32 -0.83
CA THR A 183 1.31 -4.97 0.18
C THR A 183 2.11 -5.84 1.17
N PRO A 184 1.55 -6.22 2.33
CA PRO A 184 2.24 -7.10 3.28
C PRO A 184 2.51 -8.52 2.73
N LEU A 185 1.84 -8.94 1.65
CA LEU A 185 2.11 -10.23 1.00
C LEU A 185 3.23 -10.16 -0.04
N GLY A 186 3.52 -8.97 -0.58
CA GLY A 186 4.62 -8.76 -1.51
C GLY A 186 5.92 -8.39 -0.82
N GLN A 187 5.87 -7.54 0.22
CA GLN A 187 7.05 -7.02 0.91
C GLN A 187 6.78 -6.84 2.40
N GLN A 188 7.79 -6.99 3.23
CA GLN A 188 7.72 -6.89 4.70
C GLN A 188 8.73 -5.83 5.19
N PRO A 189 8.40 -4.53 5.17
CA PRO A 189 9.36 -3.47 5.48
C PRO A 189 9.90 -3.50 6.91
N LEU A 190 9.10 -3.93 7.91
CA LEU A 190 9.56 -4.06 9.29
C LEU A 190 10.71 -5.08 9.40
N ALA A 191 10.59 -6.23 8.72
CA ALA A 191 11.64 -7.24 8.67
C ALA A 191 12.92 -6.74 7.95
N LEU A 192 12.78 -5.70 7.11
CA LEU A 192 13.90 -5.03 6.42
C LEU A 192 14.46 -3.86 7.22
N GLY A 193 13.90 -3.58 8.40
CA GLY A 193 14.41 -2.58 9.34
C GLY A 193 13.71 -1.23 9.32
N ALA A 194 12.52 -1.12 8.74
CA ALA A 194 11.67 0.06 8.91
C ALA A 194 11.17 0.18 10.36
N ASP A 195 10.99 1.41 10.84
CA ASP A 195 10.38 1.68 12.15
C ASP A 195 8.85 1.59 12.07
N LEU A 196 8.28 2.12 10.99
CA LEU A 196 6.84 2.10 10.73
C LEU A 196 6.55 1.71 9.27
N VAL A 197 5.43 1.05 9.08
CA VAL A 197 4.79 0.84 7.78
C VAL A 197 3.52 1.66 7.74
N VAL A 198 3.28 2.37 6.64
CA VAL A 198 2.00 2.97 6.32
C VAL A 198 1.48 2.35 5.03
N ALA A 199 0.16 2.18 4.93
CA ALA A 199 -0.43 1.79 3.66
C ALA A 199 -1.90 2.23 3.53
N SER A 200 -2.35 2.37 2.29
CA SER A 200 -3.75 2.52 1.95
C SER A 200 -4.42 1.15 1.86
N ALA A 201 -5.19 0.79 2.87
CA ALA A 201 -6.02 -0.43 2.86
C ALA A 201 -7.13 -0.37 1.80
N THR A 202 -7.47 0.83 1.29
CA THR A 202 -8.33 1.08 0.12
C THR A 202 -7.97 0.22 -1.09
N LYS A 203 -6.68 -0.12 -1.25
CA LYS A 203 -6.13 -0.79 -2.43
C LYS A 203 -6.36 -2.30 -2.36
N ALA A 204 -5.34 -3.10 -2.60
CA ALA A 204 -5.46 -4.54 -2.70
C ALA A 204 -6.02 -5.23 -1.43
N LEU A 205 -5.83 -4.65 -0.24
CA LEU A 205 -6.35 -5.26 0.99
C LEU A 205 -7.89 -5.31 1.00
N ALA A 206 -8.56 -4.18 0.83
CA ALA A 206 -10.02 -4.15 0.67
C ALA A 206 -10.43 -4.74 -0.69
N GLY A 207 -9.81 -4.29 -1.77
CA GLY A 207 -9.77 -4.93 -3.08
C GLY A 207 -11.05 -4.93 -3.91
N HIS A 208 -12.09 -4.18 -3.51
CA HIS A 208 -13.39 -4.16 -4.20
C HIS A 208 -13.81 -2.77 -4.68
N SER A 209 -12.92 -1.77 -4.59
CA SER A 209 -13.15 -0.38 -5.02
C SER A 209 -14.33 0.31 -4.33
N ASP A 210 -14.69 -0.11 -3.12
CA ASP A 210 -15.89 0.25 -2.39
C ASP A 210 -15.63 0.90 -1.02
N VAL A 211 -14.35 0.97 -0.57
CA VAL A 211 -13.98 1.51 0.74
C VAL A 211 -12.72 2.34 0.67
N VAL A 212 -12.66 3.39 1.47
CA VAL A 212 -11.44 4.18 1.73
C VAL A 212 -10.99 3.91 3.16
N ALA A 213 -9.76 3.41 3.31
CA ALA A 213 -9.16 3.10 4.61
C ALA A 213 -7.63 3.17 4.52
N GLY A 214 -6.97 3.31 5.66
CA GLY A 214 -5.52 3.26 5.77
C GLY A 214 -5.08 2.73 7.12
N TYR A 215 -3.78 2.51 7.28
CA TYR A 215 -3.23 2.08 8.56
C TYR A 215 -1.76 2.46 8.69
N VAL A 216 -1.30 2.46 9.95
CA VAL A 216 0.11 2.46 10.35
C VAL A 216 0.36 1.22 11.17
N ALA A 217 1.48 0.53 10.97
CA ALA A 217 1.89 -0.64 11.74
C ALA A 217 3.37 -0.53 12.14
N GLY A 218 3.75 -1.14 13.26
CA GLY A 218 5.11 -1.13 13.75
C GLY A 218 5.32 -2.01 14.97
N ASP A 219 6.59 -2.20 15.35
CA ASP A 219 6.98 -3.03 16.49
C ASP A 219 7.12 -2.23 17.79
N ASP A 220 7.43 -0.94 17.69
CA ASP A 220 7.53 -0.02 18.82
C ASP A 220 6.10 0.39 19.27
N ARG A 221 5.62 -0.20 20.38
CA ARG A 221 4.26 0.05 20.91
C ARG A 221 4.08 1.48 21.38
N ASP A 222 5.12 2.13 21.89
CA ASP A 222 5.04 3.52 22.34
C ASP A 222 4.88 4.45 21.14
N LEU A 223 5.61 4.19 20.06
CA LEU A 223 5.49 4.93 18.81
C LEU A 223 4.10 4.73 18.17
N ILE A 224 3.59 3.50 18.14
CA ILE A 224 2.22 3.20 17.66
C ILE A 224 1.18 3.86 18.57
N GLY A 225 1.39 3.90 19.88
CA GLY A 225 0.53 4.62 20.83
C GLY A 225 0.50 6.13 20.55
N ALA A 226 1.64 6.74 20.21
CA ALA A 226 1.72 8.15 19.82
C ALA A 226 0.96 8.43 18.49
N VAL A 227 1.04 7.52 17.52
CA VAL A 227 0.26 7.59 16.27
C VAL A 227 -1.25 7.45 16.55
N ALA A 228 -1.64 6.57 17.46
CA ALA A 228 -3.04 6.43 17.88
C ALA A 228 -3.56 7.68 18.61
N ALA A 229 -2.72 8.32 19.42
CA ALA A 229 -3.06 9.60 20.06
C ALA A 229 -3.27 10.72 19.02
N GLU A 230 -2.41 10.82 17.99
CA GLU A 230 -2.61 11.77 16.88
C GLU A 230 -3.92 11.49 16.14
N ARG A 231 -4.26 10.22 15.85
CA ARG A 231 -5.55 9.84 15.27
C ARG A 231 -6.73 10.34 16.11
N LEU A 232 -6.66 10.11 17.41
CA LEU A 232 -7.72 10.52 18.36
C LEU A 232 -7.92 12.02 18.36
N LEU A 233 -6.83 12.79 18.41
CA LEU A 233 -6.87 14.25 18.52
C LEU A 233 -7.28 14.92 17.19
N SER A 234 -6.81 14.39 16.06
CA SER A 234 -7.17 14.88 14.72
C SER A 234 -8.56 14.41 14.25
N GLY A 235 -9.12 13.39 14.90
CA GLY A 235 -10.39 12.78 14.49
C GLY A 235 -10.31 11.95 13.20
N ALA A 236 -9.12 11.55 12.77
CA ALA A 236 -8.88 10.79 11.52
C ALA A 236 -9.27 9.30 11.63
N VAL A 237 -10.40 9.03 12.25
CA VAL A 237 -10.89 7.69 12.56
C VAL A 237 -11.61 7.06 11.36
N PRO A 238 -11.54 5.72 11.18
CA PRO A 238 -12.33 5.03 10.15
C PRO A 238 -13.80 4.95 10.61
N GLY A 239 -14.74 4.89 9.65
CA GLY A 239 -16.11 4.50 9.96
C GLY A 239 -16.19 3.00 10.28
N SER A 240 -17.22 2.60 11.04
CA SER A 240 -17.41 1.20 11.45
C SER A 240 -17.73 0.28 10.26
N LEU A 241 -18.45 0.79 9.26
CA LEU A 241 -18.77 0.04 8.04
C LEU A 241 -17.51 -0.11 7.16
N GLU A 242 -16.74 0.96 7.00
CA GLU A 242 -15.50 0.97 6.24
C GLU A 242 -14.47 0.01 6.86
N ALA A 243 -14.33 0.00 8.17
CA ALA A 243 -13.47 -0.94 8.88
C ALA A 243 -13.90 -2.39 8.65
N TRP A 244 -15.22 -2.65 8.70
CA TRP A 244 -15.77 -3.98 8.44
C TRP A 244 -15.58 -4.42 6.97
N LEU A 245 -15.81 -3.53 5.99
CA LEU A 245 -15.59 -3.81 4.57
C LEU A 245 -14.12 -4.12 4.29
N ALA A 246 -13.19 -3.34 4.86
CA ALA A 246 -11.75 -3.60 4.74
C ALA A 246 -11.40 -4.96 5.33
N LEU A 247 -11.87 -5.28 6.54
CA LEU A 247 -11.65 -6.57 7.19
C LEU A 247 -12.21 -7.72 6.36
N ARG A 248 -13.44 -7.58 5.83
CA ARG A 248 -14.05 -8.57 4.95
C ARG A 248 -13.22 -8.80 3.68
N GLY A 249 -12.70 -7.72 3.08
CA GLY A 249 -11.84 -7.79 1.89
C GLY A 249 -10.54 -8.56 2.16
N ILE A 250 -9.93 -8.39 3.33
CA ILE A 250 -8.72 -9.11 3.75
C ILE A 250 -8.92 -10.63 3.69
N GLY A 251 -10.10 -11.15 3.98
CA GLY A 251 -10.38 -12.59 3.98
C GLY A 251 -10.09 -13.30 2.64
N SER A 252 -10.25 -12.61 1.51
CA SER A 252 -9.92 -13.13 0.17
C SER A 252 -8.65 -12.53 -0.43
N PHE A 253 -7.93 -11.69 0.32
CA PHE A 253 -6.81 -10.91 -0.18
C PHE A 253 -5.69 -11.78 -0.76
N GLY A 254 -5.33 -12.89 -0.10
CA GLY A 254 -4.28 -13.79 -0.57
C GLY A 254 -4.56 -14.34 -1.98
N LEU A 255 -5.81 -14.79 -2.23
CA LEU A 255 -6.22 -15.30 -3.54
C LEU A 255 -6.24 -14.20 -4.61
N ARG A 256 -6.82 -13.05 -4.28
CA ARG A 256 -6.92 -11.93 -5.22
C ARG A 256 -5.55 -11.39 -5.59
N PHE A 257 -4.69 -11.14 -4.61
CA PHE A 257 -3.36 -10.59 -4.86
C PHE A 257 -2.47 -11.53 -5.65
N GLU A 258 -2.55 -12.86 -5.40
CA GLU A 258 -1.85 -13.86 -6.20
C GLU A 258 -2.25 -13.79 -7.68
N ARG A 259 -3.56 -13.80 -7.98
CA ARG A 259 -4.07 -13.69 -9.36
C ARG A 259 -3.68 -12.35 -9.99
N GLN A 260 -3.78 -11.26 -9.26
CA GLN A 260 -3.38 -9.93 -9.72
C GLN A 260 -1.88 -9.88 -10.11
N CYS A 261 -1.01 -10.47 -9.30
CA CYS A 261 0.42 -10.54 -9.60
C CYS A 261 0.72 -11.41 -10.84
N GLN A 262 0.00 -12.53 -11.00
CA GLN A 262 0.11 -13.38 -12.19
C GLN A 262 -0.32 -12.63 -13.45
N ASN A 263 -1.46 -11.96 -13.40
CA ASN A 263 -1.97 -11.15 -14.50
C ASN A 263 -1.04 -9.97 -14.85
N ALA A 264 -0.50 -9.29 -13.83
CA ALA A 264 0.45 -8.20 -14.04
C ALA A 264 1.74 -8.68 -14.74
N LEU A 265 2.28 -9.82 -14.31
CA LEU A 265 3.47 -10.40 -14.95
C LEU A 265 3.18 -10.85 -16.39
N ALA A 266 2.05 -11.51 -16.63
CA ALA A 266 1.65 -11.96 -17.95
C ALA A 266 1.46 -10.78 -18.93
N LEU A 267 0.73 -9.74 -18.50
CA LEU A 267 0.57 -8.51 -19.27
C LEU A 267 1.91 -7.82 -19.53
N ALA A 268 2.73 -7.63 -18.50
CA ALA A 268 4.03 -6.99 -18.63
C ALA A 268 4.94 -7.75 -19.63
N THR A 269 4.92 -9.08 -19.58
CA THR A 269 5.69 -9.94 -20.49
C THR A 269 5.18 -9.83 -21.94
N ALA A 270 3.87 -9.90 -22.14
CA ALA A 270 3.26 -9.83 -23.46
C ALA A 270 3.43 -8.45 -24.12
N LEU A 271 3.44 -7.38 -23.31
CA LEU A 271 3.58 -6.01 -23.80
C LEU A 271 5.02 -5.62 -24.11
N GLN A 272 6.02 -6.35 -23.60
CA GLN A 272 7.42 -6.17 -24.01
C GLN A 272 7.59 -6.50 -25.49
N GLY A 273 8.07 -5.52 -26.26
CA GLY A 273 8.28 -5.69 -27.70
C GLY A 273 7.03 -5.53 -28.57
N HIS A 274 5.86 -5.20 -27.99
CA HIS A 274 4.69 -4.85 -28.79
C HIS A 274 4.93 -3.52 -29.53
N PRO A 275 4.67 -3.43 -30.87
CA PRO A 275 5.03 -2.25 -31.66
C PRO A 275 4.45 -0.92 -31.20
N ALA A 276 3.27 -0.94 -30.57
CA ALA A 276 2.62 0.25 -30.02
C ALA A 276 3.16 0.68 -28.63
N VAL A 277 4.00 -0.14 -27.97
CA VAL A 277 4.48 0.08 -26.61
C VAL A 277 5.96 0.44 -26.62
N GLY A 278 6.28 1.66 -26.20
CA GLY A 278 7.67 2.12 -26.11
C GLY A 278 8.42 1.55 -24.91
N THR A 279 7.79 1.57 -23.74
CA THR A 279 8.40 1.12 -22.48
C THR A 279 7.40 0.34 -21.66
N VAL A 280 7.85 -0.72 -20.99
CA VAL A 280 7.11 -1.45 -19.96
C VAL A 280 7.90 -1.40 -18.66
N ARG A 281 7.27 -0.97 -17.58
CA ARG A 281 7.83 -0.99 -16.22
C ARG A 281 7.05 -2.01 -15.38
N TYR A 282 7.76 -2.98 -14.85
CA TYR A 282 7.27 -3.96 -13.89
C TYR A 282 8.46 -4.61 -13.16
N PRO A 283 8.58 -4.48 -11.84
CA PRO A 283 9.75 -4.97 -11.09
C PRO A 283 9.98 -6.49 -11.21
N GLY A 284 8.97 -7.25 -11.63
CA GLY A 284 9.07 -8.70 -11.88
C GLY A 284 9.74 -9.07 -13.21
N LEU A 285 9.94 -8.12 -14.12
CA LEU A 285 10.64 -8.39 -15.39
C LEU A 285 12.16 -8.34 -15.18
N PRO A 286 12.94 -9.35 -15.62
CA PRO A 286 14.40 -9.36 -15.44
C PRO A 286 15.11 -8.14 -16.04
N GLY A 287 14.52 -7.50 -17.07
CA GLY A 287 15.06 -6.28 -17.70
C GLY A 287 14.63 -4.97 -17.02
N ASP A 288 13.75 -4.99 -16.02
CA ASP A 288 13.35 -3.77 -15.30
C ASP A 288 14.52 -3.25 -14.44
N PRO A 289 14.80 -1.94 -14.44
CA PRO A 289 15.90 -1.37 -13.65
C PRO A 289 15.81 -1.69 -12.14
N SER A 290 14.61 -1.89 -11.62
CA SER A 290 14.39 -2.21 -10.21
C SER A 290 14.41 -3.70 -9.89
N HIS A 291 14.52 -4.58 -10.90
CA HIS A 291 14.36 -6.03 -10.72
C HIS A 291 15.32 -6.63 -9.69
N ALA A 292 16.58 -6.27 -9.75
CA ALA A 292 17.59 -6.84 -8.85
C ALA A 292 17.30 -6.54 -7.38
N VAL A 293 16.89 -5.31 -7.06
CA VAL A 293 16.49 -4.90 -5.71
C VAL A 293 15.17 -5.56 -5.34
N ALA A 294 14.18 -5.54 -6.23
CA ALA A 294 12.89 -6.17 -6.00
C ALA A 294 13.03 -7.68 -5.71
N ALA A 295 13.81 -8.40 -6.50
CA ALA A 295 14.04 -9.84 -6.31
C ALA A 295 14.75 -10.18 -4.99
N SER A 296 15.53 -9.25 -4.42
CA SER A 296 16.21 -9.46 -3.14
C SER A 296 15.32 -9.28 -1.91
N GLN A 297 14.22 -8.52 -2.01
CA GLN A 297 13.40 -8.12 -0.86
C GLN A 297 11.90 -8.39 -1.01
N MET A 298 11.39 -8.61 -2.23
CA MET A 298 9.97 -8.83 -2.49
C MET A 298 9.70 -10.31 -2.77
N ARG A 299 8.63 -10.82 -2.19
CA ARG A 299 8.11 -12.19 -2.47
C ARG A 299 7.19 -12.22 -3.68
N ARG A 300 6.53 -11.09 -3.97
CA ARG A 300 5.68 -10.83 -5.15
C ARG A 300 5.90 -9.41 -5.60
N PHE A 301 5.89 -9.18 -6.91
CA PHE A 301 6.25 -7.88 -7.49
C PHE A 301 5.08 -6.91 -7.63
N GLY A 302 3.90 -7.27 -7.12
CA GLY A 302 2.71 -6.42 -7.09
C GLY A 302 1.81 -6.58 -8.32
N SER A 303 0.69 -5.85 -8.28
CA SER A 303 -0.36 -5.90 -9.31
C SER A 303 -0.29 -4.74 -10.32
N LEU A 304 0.68 -3.83 -10.15
CA LEU A 304 0.83 -2.67 -11.02
C LEU A 304 1.92 -2.90 -12.05
N LEU A 305 1.64 -2.51 -13.29
CA LEU A 305 2.62 -2.28 -14.33
C LEU A 305 2.37 -0.90 -14.96
N SER A 306 3.38 -0.33 -15.59
CA SER A 306 3.24 0.93 -16.32
C SER A 306 3.78 0.76 -17.72
N ILE A 307 3.10 1.39 -18.69
CA ILE A 307 3.47 1.37 -20.11
C ILE A 307 3.57 2.80 -20.64
N GLU A 308 4.34 2.98 -21.70
CA GLU A 308 4.39 4.23 -22.44
C GLU A 308 3.96 3.99 -23.88
N LEU A 309 2.91 4.67 -24.30
CA LEU A 309 2.38 4.71 -25.66
C LEU A 309 2.78 6.04 -26.33
N ALA A 310 2.47 6.19 -27.62
CA ALA A 310 2.84 7.37 -28.42
C ALA A 310 2.32 8.72 -27.83
N GLY A 311 1.21 8.69 -27.10
CA GLY A 311 0.64 9.89 -26.46
C GLY A 311 -0.74 9.63 -25.86
N ALA A 312 -1.41 10.69 -25.41
CA ALA A 312 -2.74 10.59 -24.79
C ALA A 312 -3.78 9.91 -25.70
N ALA A 313 -3.78 10.22 -26.99
CA ALA A 313 -4.72 9.63 -27.95
C ALA A 313 -4.56 8.11 -28.03
N ALA A 314 -3.33 7.60 -28.00
CA ALA A 314 -3.05 6.17 -27.98
C ALA A 314 -3.57 5.48 -26.70
N VAL A 315 -3.43 6.13 -25.55
CA VAL A 315 -3.99 5.60 -24.28
C VAL A 315 -5.53 5.58 -24.32
N HIS A 316 -6.17 6.62 -24.84
CA HIS A 316 -7.62 6.65 -25.00
C HIS A 316 -8.10 5.56 -25.96
N ALA A 317 -7.44 5.41 -27.11
CA ALA A 317 -7.78 4.38 -28.10
C ALA A 317 -7.63 2.95 -27.52
N LEU A 318 -6.59 2.70 -26.72
CA LEU A 318 -6.43 1.42 -25.99
C LEU A 318 -7.66 1.13 -25.13
N VAL A 319 -8.09 2.09 -24.33
CA VAL A 319 -9.25 1.92 -23.43
C VAL A 319 -10.56 1.76 -24.21
N GLU A 320 -10.78 2.57 -25.26
CA GLU A 320 -12.01 2.51 -26.07
C GLU A 320 -12.16 1.20 -26.87
N ARG A 321 -11.05 0.55 -27.21
CA ARG A 321 -11.03 -0.69 -27.98
C ARG A 321 -11.04 -1.95 -27.10
N SER A 322 -10.67 -1.82 -25.85
CA SER A 322 -10.71 -2.92 -24.89
C SER A 322 -12.12 -3.10 -24.31
N GLU A 323 -12.51 -4.34 -24.12
CA GLU A 323 -13.76 -4.69 -23.44
C GLU A 323 -13.57 -4.91 -21.93
N LEU A 324 -12.33 -5.14 -21.50
CA LEU A 324 -12.00 -5.48 -20.10
C LEU A 324 -11.33 -4.34 -19.33
N LEU A 325 -10.61 -3.43 -20.02
CA LEU A 325 -9.91 -2.34 -19.34
C LEU A 325 -10.87 -1.24 -18.92
N VAL A 326 -10.85 -0.92 -17.62
CA VAL A 326 -11.66 0.16 -17.05
C VAL A 326 -10.80 1.42 -16.89
N ALA A 327 -11.21 2.53 -17.53
CA ALA A 327 -10.58 3.83 -17.29
C ALA A 327 -10.97 4.35 -15.90
N ALA A 328 -10.09 4.19 -14.92
CA ALA A 328 -10.35 4.61 -13.56
C ALA A 328 -9.07 4.97 -12.81
N THR A 329 -9.22 5.82 -11.79
CA THR A 329 -8.17 6.07 -10.81
C THR A 329 -8.09 4.93 -9.81
N SER A 330 -7.13 5.00 -8.88
CA SER A 330 -6.89 3.97 -7.87
C SER A 330 -6.22 2.72 -8.46
N PHE A 331 -6.20 1.62 -7.69
CA PHE A 331 -5.62 0.33 -8.10
C PHE A 331 -5.91 -0.75 -7.06
N GLY A 332 -5.59 -2.00 -7.39
CA GLY A 332 -5.70 -3.14 -6.49
C GLY A 332 -7.13 -3.67 -6.32
N GLY A 333 -8.08 -3.19 -7.15
CA GLY A 333 -9.45 -3.72 -7.24
C GLY A 333 -9.51 -5.04 -8.03
N ILE A 334 -10.71 -5.60 -8.15
CA ILE A 334 -10.94 -6.84 -8.90
C ILE A 334 -10.90 -6.67 -10.42
N HIS A 335 -11.15 -5.45 -10.90
CA HIS A 335 -11.11 -5.12 -12.33
C HIS A 335 -9.74 -4.62 -12.76
N THR A 336 -9.33 -4.96 -13.99
CA THR A 336 -8.14 -4.37 -14.61
C THR A 336 -8.41 -2.93 -15.01
N MET A 337 -7.67 -2.00 -14.40
CA MET A 337 -7.86 -0.55 -14.57
C MET A 337 -6.67 0.10 -15.25
N VAL A 338 -6.94 1.12 -16.06
CA VAL A 338 -5.92 1.95 -16.75
C VAL A 338 -6.10 3.40 -16.36
N ASP A 339 -4.99 4.06 -16.02
CA ASP A 339 -4.98 5.47 -15.64
C ASP A 339 -3.79 6.19 -16.30
N ARG A 340 -4.08 7.16 -17.19
CA ARG A 340 -3.08 8.04 -17.79
C ARG A 340 -2.58 9.06 -16.77
N ARG A 341 -1.33 8.93 -16.37
CA ARG A 341 -0.81 9.61 -15.18
C ARG A 341 -0.49 11.08 -15.37
N ALA A 342 -0.10 11.52 -16.58
CA ALA A 342 0.18 12.94 -16.86
C ALA A 342 -1.02 13.86 -16.54
N ARG A 343 -2.26 13.37 -16.64
CA ARG A 343 -3.49 14.15 -16.35
C ARG A 343 -3.58 14.61 -14.87
N TRP A 344 -2.87 13.95 -13.96
CA TRP A 344 -2.90 14.24 -12.52
C TRP A 344 -1.73 15.12 -12.06
N GLY A 345 -0.83 15.48 -12.98
CA GLY A 345 0.35 16.28 -12.67
C GLY A 345 1.58 15.46 -12.25
N ASP A 346 1.55 14.13 -12.46
CA ASP A 346 2.77 13.34 -12.36
C ASP A 346 3.76 13.74 -13.46
N ARG A 347 5.05 13.75 -13.14
CA ARG A 347 6.13 14.15 -14.05
C ARG A 347 6.51 12.97 -14.96
N VAL A 348 5.61 12.60 -15.86
CA VAL A 348 5.73 11.48 -16.80
C VAL A 348 5.35 11.90 -18.21
N ALA A 349 5.71 11.11 -19.22
CA ALA A 349 5.31 11.35 -20.62
C ALA A 349 3.78 11.34 -20.76
N ASP A 350 3.26 12.03 -21.79
CA ASP A 350 1.81 12.16 -22.02
C ASP A 350 1.13 10.82 -22.31
N GLY A 351 1.85 9.90 -22.97
CA GLY A 351 1.40 8.53 -23.22
C GLY A 351 1.64 7.54 -22.07
N PHE A 352 2.13 7.99 -20.90
CA PHE A 352 2.37 7.12 -19.76
C PHE A 352 1.07 6.70 -19.09
N ALA A 353 0.82 5.39 -19.07
CA ALA A 353 -0.35 4.78 -18.46
C ALA A 353 0.06 3.74 -17.42
N ARG A 354 -0.53 3.84 -16.23
CA ARG A 354 -0.42 2.81 -15.20
C ARG A 354 -1.59 1.84 -15.34
N ILE A 355 -1.29 0.55 -15.41
CA ILE A 355 -2.26 -0.53 -15.43
C ILE A 355 -2.26 -1.21 -14.06
N SER A 356 -3.44 -1.36 -13.47
CA SER A 356 -3.67 -2.16 -12.27
C SER A 356 -4.34 -3.46 -12.69
N ALA A 357 -3.60 -4.56 -12.71
CA ALA A 357 -4.15 -5.86 -13.07
C ALA A 357 -5.21 -6.31 -12.05
N GLY A 358 -6.36 -6.73 -12.55
CA GLY A 358 -7.46 -7.31 -11.80
C GLY A 358 -7.32 -8.83 -11.67
N ILE A 359 -8.47 -9.50 -11.49
CA ILE A 359 -8.54 -10.95 -11.27
C ILE A 359 -9.22 -11.71 -12.40
N GLU A 360 -9.42 -11.06 -13.53
CA GLU A 360 -9.96 -11.65 -14.75
C GLU A 360 -9.10 -12.84 -15.20
N ASP A 361 -9.62 -13.70 -16.07
CA ASP A 361 -8.84 -14.79 -16.63
C ASP A 361 -7.68 -14.23 -17.47
N THR A 362 -6.49 -14.78 -17.25
CA THR A 362 -5.25 -14.26 -17.84
C THR A 362 -5.29 -14.28 -19.36
N ASP A 363 -5.80 -15.36 -19.96
CA ASP A 363 -5.87 -15.50 -21.42
C ASP A 363 -6.83 -14.49 -22.04
N ASP A 364 -7.96 -14.20 -21.37
CA ASP A 364 -8.92 -13.19 -21.82
C ASP A 364 -8.30 -11.79 -21.79
N LEU A 365 -7.58 -11.46 -20.69
CA LEU A 365 -6.87 -10.18 -20.59
C LEU A 365 -5.81 -10.02 -21.69
N LEU A 366 -5.01 -11.04 -21.93
CA LEU A 366 -3.97 -11.00 -22.96
C LEU A 366 -4.58 -10.83 -24.36
N ALA A 367 -5.63 -11.57 -24.66
CA ALA A 367 -6.34 -11.48 -25.94
C ALA A 367 -6.98 -10.11 -26.15
N ASP A 368 -7.65 -9.57 -25.14
CA ASP A 368 -8.34 -8.28 -25.23
C ASP A 368 -7.36 -7.12 -25.35
N VAL A 369 -6.34 -7.06 -24.49
CA VAL A 369 -5.33 -5.97 -24.50
C VAL A 369 -4.50 -6.02 -25.76
N GLY A 370 -4.11 -7.21 -26.24
CA GLY A 370 -3.39 -7.39 -27.51
C GLY A 370 -4.21 -6.86 -28.70
N ARG A 371 -5.44 -7.30 -28.85
CA ARG A 371 -6.38 -6.84 -29.88
C ARG A 371 -6.59 -5.31 -29.85
N ALA A 372 -6.74 -4.75 -28.64
CA ALA A 372 -6.92 -3.32 -28.47
C ALA A 372 -5.69 -2.52 -28.91
N LEU A 373 -4.48 -3.00 -28.57
CA LEU A 373 -3.21 -2.37 -28.95
C LEU A 373 -2.89 -2.49 -30.45
N ASP A 374 -3.21 -3.61 -31.11
CA ASP A 374 -3.03 -3.77 -32.56
C ASP A 374 -3.75 -2.65 -33.33
N GLY A 375 -4.86 -2.16 -32.82
CA GLY A 375 -5.59 -1.06 -33.41
C GLY A 375 -5.03 0.34 -33.08
N VAL A 376 -4.05 0.46 -32.20
CA VAL A 376 -3.41 1.74 -31.80
C VAL A 376 -2.17 2.06 -32.66
N GLY A 377 -1.53 1.05 -33.22
CA GLY A 377 -0.25 1.19 -33.98
C GLY A 377 -0.29 2.04 -35.25
N GLY A 378 -1.41 2.68 -35.57
CA GLY A 378 -1.58 3.60 -36.71
C GLY A 378 -1.87 5.05 -36.30
N LEU A 379 -1.83 5.38 -35.02
CA LEU A 379 -2.03 6.72 -34.47
C LEU A 379 -0.70 7.33 -34.04
#